data_c86a92440bf84cf9a71e8b078f586c75
#
_entry.id   c86a92440bf84cf9a71e8b078f586c75
#
_cell.length_a   1.000
_cell.length_b   1.000
_cell.length_c   1.000
_cell.angle_alpha   90.00
_cell.angle_beta   90.00
_cell.angle_gamma   90.00
#
_symmetry.space_group_name_H-M   'P 1'
#
loop_
_entity.id
_entity.type
_entity.pdbx_description
1 polymer ?
#
loop_
_entity_poly.entity_id
_entity_poly.type
_entity_poly.pdbx_seq_one_letter_code
_entity_poly.pdbx_strand_id
1 'polypeptide(L)'
;MELLQSILLALTAGASALLIGRARRRYGEADQPALFSALLGFILTAASAACAAATLLGMDLEQARQWLERASLLLGLPLIAIAALTLARRWVWSRPNWGRVVLGLCVFFELARQLDWNEPYAFGVMLTNALLVVYAGALQWPARLPTLAGLAAGALLLGMAPLPNGVSIANPLGDLGPLLLAIASPLLTILLVHLPGSTREDAPAVA
;
A
#
# COMPACT_ATOMS: atom_id res chain seq x y z
N MET A 1 -13.84 -0.52 -20.06
CA MET A 1 -12.84 0.29 -19.33
C MET A 1 -12.33 -0.44 -18.10
N GLU A 2 -13.20 -1.09 -17.32
CA GLU A 2 -12.85 -1.79 -16.06
C GLU A 2 -11.80 -2.90 -16.24
N LEU A 3 -11.93 -3.72 -17.29
CA LEU A 3 -10.94 -4.78 -17.56
C LEU A 3 -9.52 -4.21 -17.78
N LEU A 4 -9.42 -3.11 -18.53
CA LEU A 4 -8.13 -2.48 -18.79
C LEU A 4 -7.52 -1.92 -17.49
N GLN A 5 -8.33 -1.31 -16.63
CA GLN A 5 -7.89 -0.78 -15.33
C GLN A 5 -7.41 -1.92 -14.41
N SER A 6 -8.15 -3.03 -14.35
CA SER A 6 -7.79 -4.21 -13.55
C SER A 6 -6.49 -4.85 -14.04
N ILE A 7 -6.31 -5.00 -15.36
CA ILE A 7 -5.06 -5.52 -15.93
C ILE A 7 -3.89 -4.57 -15.62
N LEU A 8 -4.08 -3.27 -15.81
CA LEU A 8 -3.03 -2.27 -15.54
C LEU A 8 -2.62 -2.30 -14.07
N LEU A 9 -3.59 -2.36 -13.14
CA LEU A 9 -3.34 -2.47 -11.71
C LEU A 9 -2.60 -3.79 -11.37
N ALA A 10 -3.02 -4.92 -11.94
CA ALA A 10 -2.35 -6.20 -11.73
C ALA A 10 -0.88 -6.16 -12.17
N LEU A 11 -0.61 -5.56 -13.33
CA LEU A 11 0.74 -5.43 -13.87
C LEU A 11 1.60 -4.47 -13.03
N THR A 12 1.09 -3.30 -12.68
CA THR A 12 1.85 -2.29 -11.90
C THR A 12 2.11 -2.75 -10.47
N ALA A 13 1.11 -3.33 -9.79
CA ALA A 13 1.28 -3.88 -8.44
C ALA A 13 2.18 -5.12 -8.46
N GLY A 14 2.05 -6.00 -9.46
CA GLY A 14 2.92 -7.16 -9.64
C GLY A 14 4.37 -6.77 -9.92
N ALA A 15 4.61 -5.80 -10.78
CA ALA A 15 5.96 -5.24 -11.02
C ALA A 15 6.53 -4.61 -9.74
N SER A 16 5.71 -3.87 -8.99
CA SER A 16 6.07 -3.29 -7.68
C SER A 16 6.49 -4.38 -6.69
N ALA A 17 5.72 -5.45 -6.59
CA ALA A 17 6.05 -6.61 -5.75
C ALA A 17 7.41 -7.23 -6.15
N LEU A 18 7.64 -7.44 -7.45
CA LEU A 18 8.92 -7.98 -7.94
C LEU A 18 10.11 -7.05 -7.65
N LEU A 19 9.94 -5.75 -7.83
CA LEU A 19 10.98 -4.76 -7.54
C LEU A 19 11.31 -4.72 -6.05
N ILE A 20 10.31 -4.68 -5.17
CA ILE A 20 10.52 -4.73 -3.71
C ILE A 20 11.14 -6.07 -3.29
N GLY A 21 10.70 -7.19 -3.86
CA GLY A 21 11.27 -8.51 -3.59
C GLY A 21 12.75 -8.61 -3.97
N ARG A 22 13.16 -7.98 -5.09
CA ARG A 22 14.57 -7.88 -5.50
C ARG A 22 15.34 -6.90 -4.63
N ALA A 23 14.78 -5.74 -4.35
CA ALA A 23 15.39 -4.71 -3.53
C ALA A 23 15.68 -5.25 -2.12
N ARG A 24 14.74 -5.97 -1.51
CA ARG A 24 14.87 -6.58 -0.17
C ARG A 24 16.17 -7.37 0.01
N ARG A 25 16.64 -8.06 -1.04
CA ARG A 25 17.88 -8.86 -0.98
C ARG A 25 19.15 -7.99 -0.91
N ARG A 26 19.07 -6.70 -1.25
CA ARG A 26 20.18 -5.75 -1.28
C ARG A 26 20.27 -4.92 0.00
N TYR A 27 19.20 -4.89 0.81
CA TYR A 27 19.13 -4.08 2.02
C TYR A 27 19.48 -4.89 3.27
N GLY A 28 19.89 -4.17 4.33
CA GLY A 28 20.28 -4.76 5.59
C GLY A 28 19.16 -5.54 6.28
N GLU A 29 19.51 -6.44 7.18
CA GLU A 29 18.55 -7.30 7.89
C GLU A 29 17.51 -6.50 8.67
N ALA A 30 17.87 -5.30 9.14
CA ALA A 30 16.98 -4.41 9.88
C ALA A 30 15.75 -3.95 9.07
N ASP A 31 15.93 -3.71 7.74
CA ASP A 31 14.89 -3.20 6.85
C ASP A 31 14.08 -4.31 6.17
N GLN A 32 14.59 -5.53 6.19
CA GLN A 32 13.95 -6.67 5.52
C GLN A 32 12.52 -6.97 5.97
N PRO A 33 12.14 -6.88 7.27
CA PRO A 33 10.78 -7.13 7.70
C PRO A 33 9.79 -6.08 7.17
N ALA A 34 10.18 -4.79 7.13
CA ALA A 34 9.36 -3.72 6.59
C ALA A 34 9.14 -3.91 5.08
N LEU A 35 10.21 -4.18 4.32
CA LEU A 35 10.11 -4.45 2.89
C LEU A 35 9.31 -5.72 2.58
N PHE A 36 9.37 -6.73 3.46
CA PHE A 36 8.55 -7.93 3.32
C PHE A 36 7.06 -7.64 3.53
N SER A 37 6.72 -6.81 4.50
CA SER A 37 5.34 -6.38 4.73
C SER A 37 4.79 -5.58 3.55
N ALA A 38 5.59 -4.67 2.98
CA ALA A 38 5.23 -3.96 1.75
C ALA A 38 5.07 -4.93 0.56
N LEU A 39 5.96 -5.91 0.41
CA LEU A 39 5.85 -6.95 -0.61
C LEU A 39 4.51 -7.69 -0.52
N LEU A 40 4.11 -8.13 0.69
CA LEU A 40 2.81 -8.78 0.91
C LEU A 40 1.65 -7.87 0.51
N GLY A 41 1.72 -6.58 0.83
CA GLY A 41 0.71 -5.60 0.42
C GLY A 41 0.57 -5.50 -1.10
N PHE A 42 1.68 -5.41 -1.83
CA PHE A 42 1.65 -5.38 -3.30
C PHE A 42 1.18 -6.70 -3.92
N ILE A 43 1.57 -7.85 -3.36
CA ILE A 43 1.07 -9.16 -3.81
C ILE A 43 -0.44 -9.24 -3.64
N LEU A 44 -0.97 -8.79 -2.50
CA LEU A 44 -2.40 -8.79 -2.23
C LEU A 44 -3.16 -7.89 -3.20
N THR A 45 -2.62 -6.70 -3.51
CA THR A 45 -3.18 -5.79 -4.50
C THR A 45 -3.14 -6.38 -5.91
N ALA A 46 -2.03 -6.99 -6.30
CA ALA A 46 -1.91 -7.64 -7.61
C ALA A 46 -2.86 -8.84 -7.76
N ALA A 47 -3.01 -9.66 -6.71
CA ALA A 47 -3.93 -10.80 -6.69
C ALA A 47 -5.39 -10.34 -6.78
N SER A 48 -5.76 -9.27 -6.06
CA SER A 48 -7.09 -8.67 -6.13
C SER A 48 -7.42 -8.20 -7.55
N ALA A 49 -6.50 -7.46 -8.17
CA ALA A 49 -6.67 -6.93 -9.52
C ALA A 49 -6.71 -8.06 -10.58
N ALA A 50 -5.88 -9.09 -10.43
CA ALA A 50 -5.89 -10.25 -11.31
C ALA A 50 -7.21 -11.04 -11.20
N CYS A 51 -7.74 -11.19 -9.98
CA CYS A 51 -9.03 -11.84 -9.75
C CYS A 51 -10.17 -11.00 -10.36
N ALA A 52 -10.14 -9.67 -10.22
CA ALA A 52 -11.11 -8.78 -10.87
C ALA A 52 -11.08 -8.91 -12.40
N ALA A 53 -9.89 -8.93 -13.00
CA ALA A 53 -9.76 -9.15 -14.46
C ALA A 53 -10.30 -10.52 -14.89
N ALA A 54 -10.02 -11.57 -14.12
CA ALA A 54 -10.51 -12.93 -14.41
C ALA A 54 -12.05 -13.02 -14.32
N THR A 55 -12.67 -12.35 -13.34
CA THR A 55 -14.13 -12.28 -13.24
C THR A 55 -14.74 -11.56 -14.45
N LEU A 56 -14.13 -10.47 -14.90
CA LEU A 56 -14.58 -9.73 -16.09
C LEU A 56 -14.40 -10.55 -17.39
N LEU A 57 -13.52 -11.55 -17.40
CA LEU A 57 -13.35 -12.50 -18.51
C LEU A 57 -14.33 -13.69 -18.43
N GLY A 58 -15.25 -13.70 -17.47
CA GLY A 58 -16.31 -14.71 -17.35
C GLY A 58 -16.01 -15.86 -16.40
N MET A 59 -14.96 -15.77 -15.58
CA MET A 59 -14.73 -16.76 -14.52
C MET A 59 -15.65 -16.44 -13.32
N ASP A 60 -16.23 -17.47 -12.72
CA ASP A 60 -17.06 -17.34 -11.52
C ASP A 60 -16.18 -17.18 -10.26
N LEU A 61 -15.60 -15.99 -10.09
CA LEU A 61 -14.70 -15.64 -8.99
C LEU A 61 -15.22 -14.45 -8.16
N GLU A 62 -16.50 -14.10 -8.27
CA GLU A 62 -17.06 -12.90 -7.67
C GLU A 62 -16.84 -12.84 -6.14
N GLN A 63 -17.03 -13.96 -5.46
CA GLN A 63 -16.81 -14.03 -4.01
C GLN A 63 -15.33 -13.81 -3.66
N ALA A 64 -14.41 -14.44 -4.40
CA ALA A 64 -12.97 -14.26 -4.19
C ALA A 64 -12.52 -12.83 -4.51
N ARG A 65 -13.09 -12.23 -5.58
CA ARG A 65 -12.85 -10.83 -5.96
C ARG A 65 -13.19 -9.88 -4.83
N GLN A 66 -14.40 -9.98 -4.27
CA GLN A 66 -14.85 -9.12 -3.18
C GLN A 66 -13.98 -9.25 -1.92
N TRP A 67 -13.57 -10.47 -1.57
CA TRP A 67 -12.68 -10.72 -0.45
C TRP A 67 -11.30 -10.13 -0.67
N LEU A 68 -10.69 -10.37 -1.82
CA LEU A 68 -9.35 -9.88 -2.16
C LEU A 68 -9.33 -8.35 -2.28
N GLU A 69 -10.37 -7.74 -2.82
CA GLU A 69 -10.51 -6.29 -2.93
C GLU A 69 -10.51 -5.64 -1.54
N ARG A 70 -11.35 -6.12 -0.64
CA ARG A 70 -11.39 -5.64 0.75
C ARG A 70 -10.06 -5.89 1.47
N ALA A 71 -9.48 -7.07 1.32
CA ALA A 71 -8.19 -7.40 1.93
C ALA A 71 -7.07 -6.52 1.37
N SER A 72 -7.05 -6.24 0.08
CA SER A 72 -6.08 -5.34 -0.54
C SER A 72 -6.16 -3.92 0.05
N LEU A 73 -7.36 -3.38 0.20
CA LEU A 73 -7.57 -2.02 0.71
C LEU A 73 -7.34 -1.93 2.22
N LEU A 74 -7.83 -2.90 2.99
CA LEU A 74 -7.87 -2.82 4.47
C LEU A 74 -6.69 -3.52 5.15
N LEU A 75 -5.93 -4.37 4.45
CA LEU A 75 -4.72 -5.00 4.95
C LEU A 75 -3.51 -4.65 4.09
N GLY A 76 -3.63 -4.76 2.76
CA GLY A 76 -2.51 -4.56 1.84
C GLY A 76 -1.95 -3.14 1.89
N LEU A 77 -2.78 -2.13 1.72
CA LEU A 77 -2.36 -0.72 1.76
C LEU A 77 -1.82 -0.29 3.13
N PRO A 78 -2.45 -0.63 4.28
CA PRO A 78 -1.85 -0.35 5.59
C PRO A 78 -0.46 -0.97 5.77
N LEU A 79 -0.22 -2.18 5.30
CA LEU A 79 1.11 -2.81 5.36
C LEU A 79 2.15 -2.01 4.57
N ILE A 80 1.80 -1.50 3.40
CA ILE A 80 2.67 -0.64 2.59
C ILE A 80 2.92 0.70 3.29
N ALA A 81 1.86 1.35 3.81
CA ALA A 81 1.96 2.65 4.47
C ALA A 81 2.78 2.58 5.77
N ILE A 82 2.57 1.55 6.61
CA ILE A 82 3.34 1.34 7.83
C ILE A 82 4.80 1.01 7.50
N ALA A 83 5.06 0.21 6.45
CA ALA A 83 6.42 -0.05 5.99
C ALA A 83 7.12 1.23 5.53
N ALA A 84 6.44 2.08 4.76
CA ALA A 84 6.98 3.38 4.35
C ALA A 84 7.30 4.27 5.56
N LEU A 85 6.40 4.34 6.55
CA LEU A 85 6.64 5.12 7.76
C LEU A 85 7.83 4.60 8.58
N THR A 86 7.90 3.29 8.81
CA THR A 86 8.98 2.68 9.62
C THR A 86 10.33 2.88 8.98
N LEU A 87 10.43 2.73 7.65
CA LEU A 87 11.65 2.98 6.88
C LEU A 87 11.99 4.48 6.90
N ALA A 88 11.02 5.39 6.70
CA ALA A 88 11.26 6.84 6.72
C ALA A 88 11.75 7.34 8.08
N ARG A 89 11.25 6.76 9.17
CA ARG A 89 11.64 7.06 10.55
C ARG A 89 12.87 6.29 11.01
N ARG A 90 13.39 5.37 10.18
CA ARG A 90 14.48 4.44 10.55
C ARG A 90 14.16 3.64 11.82
N TRP A 91 12.90 3.27 12.01
CA TRP A 91 12.48 2.44 13.13
C TRP A 91 12.76 0.97 12.83
N VAL A 92 13.68 0.39 13.60
CA VAL A 92 13.99 -1.03 13.49
C VAL A 92 12.99 -1.83 14.34
N TRP A 93 11.97 -2.38 13.68
CA TRP A 93 11.02 -3.26 14.34
C TRP A 93 11.42 -4.72 14.20
N SER A 94 11.39 -5.45 15.31
CA SER A 94 11.64 -6.87 15.32
C SER A 94 10.57 -7.64 14.55
N ARG A 95 10.91 -8.83 14.03
CA ARG A 95 9.94 -9.71 13.34
C ARG A 95 8.66 -9.97 14.14
N PRO A 96 8.73 -10.22 15.49
CA PRO A 96 7.51 -10.36 16.30
C PRO A 96 6.60 -9.11 16.31
N ASN A 97 7.17 -7.90 16.27
CA ASN A 97 6.36 -6.67 16.23
C ASN A 97 5.59 -6.56 14.91
N TRP A 98 6.21 -6.91 13.79
CA TRP A 98 5.52 -6.99 12.50
C TRP A 98 4.40 -8.03 12.51
N GLY A 99 4.62 -9.19 13.13
CA GLY A 99 3.56 -10.19 13.32
C GLY A 99 2.38 -9.65 14.11
N ARG A 100 2.62 -8.84 15.16
CA ARG A 100 1.55 -8.19 15.95
C ARG A 100 0.79 -7.17 15.12
N VAL A 101 1.46 -6.40 14.27
CA VAL A 101 0.81 -5.44 13.37
C VAL A 101 -0.11 -6.16 12.38
N VAL A 102 0.40 -7.20 11.71
CA VAL A 102 -0.41 -8.00 10.77
C VAL A 102 -1.62 -8.60 11.49
N LEU A 103 -1.41 -9.22 12.65
CA LEU A 103 -2.49 -9.81 13.44
C LEU A 103 -3.51 -8.75 13.88
N GLY A 104 -3.03 -7.60 14.35
CA GLY A 104 -3.88 -6.47 14.72
C GLY A 104 -4.75 -5.99 13.57
N LEU A 105 -4.17 -5.81 12.38
CA LEU A 105 -4.93 -5.43 11.19
C LEU A 105 -6.01 -6.48 10.83
N CYS A 106 -5.68 -7.78 10.92
CA CYS A 106 -6.64 -8.85 10.67
C CYS A 106 -7.79 -8.84 11.70
N VAL A 107 -7.47 -8.63 12.98
CA VAL A 107 -8.48 -8.54 14.05
C VAL A 107 -9.39 -7.33 13.85
N PHE A 108 -8.83 -6.16 13.57
CA PHE A 108 -9.62 -4.95 13.31
C PHE A 108 -10.48 -5.07 12.05
N PHE A 109 -9.96 -5.69 11.00
CA PHE A 109 -10.72 -5.98 9.79
C PHE A 109 -11.94 -6.85 10.09
N GLU A 110 -11.74 -7.95 10.83
CA GLU A 110 -12.83 -8.87 11.19
C GLU A 110 -13.82 -8.22 12.16
N LEU A 111 -13.33 -7.44 13.13
CA LEU A 111 -14.18 -6.71 14.07
C LEU A 111 -15.07 -5.68 13.36
N ALA A 112 -14.51 -4.90 12.43
CA ALA A 112 -15.26 -3.93 11.64
C ALA A 112 -16.35 -4.60 10.81
N ARG A 113 -16.06 -5.80 10.28
CA ARG A 113 -17.03 -6.61 9.54
C ARG A 113 -18.18 -7.10 10.44
N GLN A 114 -17.88 -7.53 11.66
CA GLN A 114 -18.89 -8.03 12.61
C GLN A 114 -19.78 -6.92 13.18
N LEU A 115 -19.23 -5.71 13.30
CA LEU A 115 -19.96 -4.55 13.82
C LEU A 115 -20.68 -3.72 12.74
N ASP A 116 -20.67 -4.17 11.48
CA ASP A 116 -21.19 -3.43 10.32
C ASP A 116 -20.59 -2.03 10.14
N TRP A 117 -19.38 -1.80 10.66
CA TRP A 117 -18.63 -0.54 10.54
C TRP A 117 -17.78 -0.46 9.26
N ASN A 118 -18.19 -1.16 8.21
CA ASN A 118 -17.38 -1.31 7.02
C ASN A 118 -17.04 0.03 6.35
N GLU A 119 -18.03 0.94 6.19
CA GLU A 119 -17.81 2.23 5.52
C GLU A 119 -16.96 3.21 6.34
N PRO A 120 -17.29 3.51 7.63
CA PRO A 120 -16.47 4.44 8.42
C PRO A 120 -15.07 3.88 8.68
N TYR A 121 -14.93 2.56 8.82
CA TYR A 121 -13.63 1.90 8.96
C TYR A 121 -12.79 2.04 7.69
N ALA A 122 -13.38 1.76 6.51
CA ALA A 122 -12.69 1.89 5.23
C ALA A 122 -12.21 3.33 4.99
N PHE A 123 -13.07 4.32 5.26
CA PHE A 123 -12.68 5.72 5.17
C PHE A 123 -11.52 6.07 6.10
N GLY A 124 -11.62 5.68 7.39
CA GLY A 124 -10.57 5.93 8.38
C GLY A 124 -9.24 5.30 8.00
N VAL A 125 -9.25 4.05 7.52
CA VAL A 125 -8.05 3.34 7.06
C VAL A 125 -7.44 4.01 5.84
N MET A 126 -8.25 4.38 4.84
CA MET A 126 -7.76 5.03 3.62
C MET A 126 -7.15 6.40 3.92
N LEU A 127 -7.83 7.21 4.74
CA LEU A 127 -7.31 8.50 5.19
C LEU A 127 -5.99 8.35 5.95
N THR A 128 -5.93 7.40 6.89
CA THR A 128 -4.71 7.11 7.66
C THR A 128 -3.57 6.68 6.74
N ASN A 129 -3.81 5.78 5.79
CA ASN A 129 -2.79 5.33 4.85
C ASN A 129 -2.25 6.49 4.00
N ALA A 130 -3.13 7.35 3.49
CA ALA A 130 -2.73 8.51 2.72
C ALA A 130 -1.86 9.47 3.54
N LEU A 131 -2.27 9.77 4.78
CA LEU A 131 -1.50 10.64 5.69
C LEU A 131 -0.14 10.04 6.06
N LEU A 132 -0.06 8.73 6.31
CA LEU A 132 1.19 8.04 6.60
C LEU A 132 2.16 8.10 5.42
N VAL A 133 1.67 7.90 4.19
CA VAL A 133 2.47 7.96 2.97
C VAL A 133 2.96 9.39 2.70
N VAL A 134 2.07 10.39 2.81
CA VAL A 134 2.45 11.82 2.71
C VAL A 134 3.52 12.16 3.73
N TYR A 135 3.32 11.77 4.98
CA TYR A 135 4.27 12.04 6.06
C TYR A 135 5.61 11.33 5.83
N ALA A 136 5.60 10.07 5.41
CA ALA A 136 6.82 9.33 5.06
C ALA A 136 7.59 10.01 3.92
N GLY A 137 6.90 10.51 2.90
CA GLY A 137 7.49 11.30 1.82
C GLY A 137 8.06 12.64 2.31
N ALA A 138 7.31 13.39 3.12
CA ALA A 138 7.72 14.67 3.65
C ALA A 138 8.99 14.58 4.52
N LEU A 139 9.17 13.49 5.26
CA LEU A 139 10.37 13.23 6.06
C LEU A 139 11.65 13.10 5.21
N GLN A 140 11.53 12.86 3.91
CA GLN A 140 12.68 12.72 3.01
C GLN A 140 13.18 14.06 2.47
N TRP A 141 12.58 15.18 2.84
CA TRP A 141 13.07 16.49 2.46
C TRP A 141 14.53 16.67 2.93
N PRO A 142 15.51 17.10 2.07
CA PRO A 142 15.35 17.73 0.75
C PRO A 142 15.47 16.76 -0.46
N ALA A 143 15.48 15.44 -0.29
CA ALA A 143 15.54 14.49 -1.39
C ALA A 143 14.26 14.55 -2.24
N ARG A 144 14.32 15.23 -3.39
CA ARG A 144 13.13 15.58 -4.21
C ARG A 144 12.33 14.36 -4.67
N LEU A 145 13.02 13.31 -5.11
CA LEU A 145 12.36 12.17 -5.76
C LEU A 145 11.48 11.37 -4.79
N PRO A 146 11.95 10.90 -3.62
CA PRO A 146 11.08 10.19 -2.67
C PRO A 146 10.01 11.11 -2.06
N THR A 147 10.32 12.40 -1.84
CA THR A 147 9.32 13.37 -1.35
C THR A 147 8.17 13.53 -2.33
N LEU A 148 8.44 13.79 -3.61
CA LEU A 148 7.41 13.96 -4.63
C LEU A 148 6.63 12.66 -4.84
N ALA A 149 7.31 11.51 -4.85
CA ALA A 149 6.65 10.22 -4.97
C ALA A 149 5.68 9.95 -3.81
N GLY A 150 6.09 10.25 -2.56
CA GLY A 150 5.24 10.08 -1.38
C GLY A 150 4.04 11.04 -1.38
N LEU A 151 4.26 12.32 -1.72
CA LEU A 151 3.18 13.31 -1.80
C LEU A 151 2.18 12.95 -2.90
N ALA A 152 2.66 12.60 -4.10
CA ALA A 152 1.80 12.22 -5.22
C ALA A 152 1.03 10.92 -4.92
N ALA A 153 1.68 9.89 -4.38
CA ALA A 153 1.01 8.66 -3.99
C ALA A 153 -0.06 8.91 -2.92
N GLY A 154 0.26 9.69 -1.89
CA GLY A 154 -0.70 10.06 -0.84
C GLY A 154 -1.90 10.84 -1.36
N ALA A 155 -1.69 11.79 -2.29
CA ALA A 155 -2.78 12.52 -2.94
C ALA A 155 -3.70 11.60 -3.77
N LEU A 156 -3.12 10.62 -4.49
CA LEU A 156 -3.90 9.62 -5.23
C LEU A 156 -4.72 8.74 -4.28
N LEU A 157 -4.14 8.30 -3.15
CA LEU A 157 -4.86 7.52 -2.15
C LEU A 157 -5.99 8.32 -1.50
N LEU A 158 -5.81 9.62 -1.24
CA LEU A 158 -6.89 10.50 -0.76
C LEU A 158 -8.03 10.62 -1.77
N GLY A 159 -7.70 10.69 -3.07
CA GLY A 159 -8.70 10.74 -4.14
C GLY A 159 -9.56 9.47 -4.24
N MET A 160 -9.07 8.34 -3.72
CA MET A 160 -9.79 7.07 -3.68
C MET A 160 -10.62 6.87 -2.41
N ALA A 161 -10.42 7.70 -1.37
CA ALA A 161 -11.08 7.49 -0.09
C ALA A 161 -12.62 7.56 -0.26
N PRO A 162 -13.37 6.52 0.16
CA PRO A 162 -14.82 6.56 0.11
C PRO A 162 -15.31 7.69 1.02
N LEU A 163 -16.13 8.60 0.49
CA LEU A 163 -16.72 9.66 1.30
C LEU A 163 -17.78 9.06 2.22
N PRO A 164 -17.80 9.44 3.52
CA PRO A 164 -18.82 8.94 4.44
C PRO A 164 -20.21 9.36 3.98
N ASN A 165 -21.19 8.48 4.16
CA ASN A 165 -22.60 8.72 3.84
C ASN A 165 -23.08 10.03 4.46
N GLY A 166 -23.61 10.94 3.64
CA GLY A 166 -24.08 12.28 4.04
C GLY A 166 -23.29 13.45 3.43
N VAL A 167 -22.13 13.21 2.86
CA VAL A 167 -21.42 14.23 2.06
C VAL A 167 -21.84 14.04 0.61
N SER A 168 -22.75 14.87 0.14
CA SER A 168 -23.34 14.85 -1.22
C SER A 168 -22.35 15.34 -2.31
N ILE A 169 -21.07 15.10 -2.13
CA ILE A 169 -20.08 15.34 -3.17
C ILE A 169 -19.93 14.01 -3.91
N ALA A 170 -20.47 13.96 -5.13
CA ALA A 170 -20.17 12.86 -6.03
C ALA A 170 -18.64 12.71 -6.08
N ASN A 171 -18.12 11.56 -5.65
CA ASN A 171 -16.69 11.29 -5.79
C ASN A 171 -16.42 10.96 -7.27
N PRO A 172 -16.04 11.94 -8.12
CA PRO A 172 -15.88 11.72 -9.56
C PRO A 172 -14.70 10.79 -9.84
N LEU A 173 -13.89 10.51 -8.83
CA LEU A 173 -12.71 9.64 -8.93
C LEU A 173 -12.99 8.23 -8.43
N GLY A 174 -14.17 7.93 -7.85
CA GLY A 174 -14.51 6.62 -7.32
C GLY A 174 -14.41 5.51 -8.38
N ASP A 175 -14.95 5.75 -9.56
CA ASP A 175 -14.89 4.82 -10.70
C ASP A 175 -13.48 4.64 -11.27
N LEU A 176 -12.55 5.55 -10.94
CA LEU A 176 -11.15 5.52 -11.34
C LEU A 176 -10.25 4.91 -10.26
N GLY A 177 -10.81 4.40 -9.17
CA GLY A 177 -10.05 3.84 -8.04
C GLY A 177 -8.95 2.86 -8.46
N PRO A 178 -9.23 1.84 -9.29
CA PRO A 178 -8.19 0.93 -9.75
C PRO A 178 -7.09 1.61 -10.56
N LEU A 179 -7.43 2.62 -11.37
CA LEU A 179 -6.46 3.40 -12.15
C LEU A 179 -5.58 4.26 -11.25
N LEU A 180 -6.17 4.93 -10.26
CA LEU A 180 -5.42 5.74 -9.29
C LEU A 180 -4.44 4.86 -8.50
N LEU A 181 -4.87 3.67 -8.10
CA LEU A 181 -4.02 2.71 -7.40
C LEU A 181 -2.93 2.13 -8.31
N ALA A 182 -3.23 1.94 -9.60
CA ALA A 182 -2.24 1.52 -10.60
C ALA A 182 -1.13 2.56 -10.77
N ILE A 183 -1.44 3.85 -10.68
CA ILE A 183 -0.46 4.94 -10.72
C ILE A 183 0.24 5.10 -9.36
N ALA A 184 -0.46 4.92 -8.26
CA ALA A 184 0.12 5.03 -6.92
C ALA A 184 1.13 3.90 -6.63
N SER A 185 0.92 2.69 -7.16
CA SER A 185 1.79 1.53 -6.91
C SER A 185 3.25 1.76 -7.28
N PRO A 186 3.62 2.23 -8.49
CA PRO A 186 5.01 2.54 -8.81
C PRO A 186 5.57 3.71 -7.99
N LEU A 187 4.76 4.71 -7.65
CA LEU A 187 5.18 5.83 -6.80
C LEU A 187 5.52 5.35 -5.38
N LEU A 188 4.69 4.48 -4.80
CA LEU A 188 4.96 3.83 -3.51
C LEU A 188 6.23 2.97 -3.57
N THR A 189 6.46 2.29 -4.69
CA THR A 189 7.69 1.50 -4.90
C THR A 189 8.92 2.40 -4.95
N ILE A 190 8.85 3.50 -5.68
CA ILE A 190 9.95 4.50 -5.73
C ILE A 190 10.23 5.04 -4.34
N LEU A 191 9.20 5.42 -3.58
CA LEU A 191 9.35 5.85 -2.20
C LEU A 191 10.08 4.77 -1.37
N LEU A 192 9.55 3.54 -1.33
CA LEU A 192 10.08 2.45 -0.52
C LEU A 192 11.52 2.04 -0.88
N VAL A 193 11.90 2.09 -2.15
CA VAL A 193 13.25 1.72 -2.60
C VAL A 193 14.27 2.80 -2.23
N HIS A 194 13.89 4.07 -2.16
CA HIS A 194 14.83 5.15 -1.83
C HIS A 194 14.97 5.41 -0.32
N LEU A 195 14.05 4.92 0.51
CA LEU A 195 14.08 5.10 1.96
C LEU A 195 15.27 4.40 2.66
N PRO A 196 15.64 3.14 2.32
CA PRO A 196 16.75 2.44 2.96
C PRO A 196 18.13 2.89 2.51
N GLY A 197 18.24 3.52 1.33
CA GLY A 197 19.52 3.85 0.68
C GLY A 197 20.43 4.85 1.42
N SER A 198 19.88 5.59 2.39
CA SER A 198 20.64 6.59 3.15
C SER A 198 21.50 5.99 4.29
N THR A 199 21.40 4.70 4.57
CA THR A 199 22.12 4.05 5.67
C THR A 199 23.48 3.46 5.30
N ARG A 200 23.80 3.39 4.01
CA ARG A 200 25.03 2.74 3.53
C ARG A 200 26.24 3.69 3.37
N GLU A 201 25.98 5.00 3.27
CA GLU A 201 27.05 6.01 3.14
C GLU A 201 27.64 6.47 4.48
N ASP A 202 26.90 6.29 5.61
CA ASP A 202 27.34 6.76 6.92
C ASP A 202 27.99 5.68 7.81
N ALA A 203 28.25 4.49 7.31
CA ALA A 203 29.08 3.52 8.04
C ALA A 203 30.54 3.96 7.92
N PRO A 204 31.18 4.48 9.01
CA PRO A 204 32.59 4.78 8.98
C PRO A 204 33.32 3.49 8.63
N ALA A 205 34.19 3.56 7.61
CA ALA A 205 35.12 2.50 7.32
C ALA A 205 35.95 2.25 8.59
N VAL A 206 35.62 1.18 9.31
CA VAL A 206 36.42 0.73 10.44
C VAL A 206 37.70 0.21 9.82
N ALA A 207 38.75 1.03 9.96
CA ALA A 207 40.13 0.69 9.63
C ALA A 207 40.69 -0.30 10.65
#